data_272137332acd19ce16d79e0aef756b21
#
_entry.id   272137332acd19ce16d79e0aef756b21
#
_cell.length_a   1.000
_cell.length_b   1.000
_cell.length_c   1.000
_cell.angle_alpha   90.00
_cell.angle_beta   90.00
_cell.angle_gamma   90.00
#
_symmetry.space_group_name_H-M   'P 1'
#
loop_
_entity.id
_entity.type
_entity.pdbx_description
1 polymer ?
#
loop_
_entity_poly.entity_id
_entity_poly.type
_entity_poly.pdbx_seq_one_letter_code
_entity_poly.pdbx_strand_id
1 'polypeptide(L)'
;VAEQLDLGGVLYGYVSVDGDLSGLAKFVNSSMSGMKEFDKRVPNVDVESLMRISGLDSISALGLSSIQTDQGFRNKVYLHAPNGVRGLLSMFGDEAKEFEVLQLAPSGTDFVVQQEIKLKTFYNEVVLGVLGGSPKQGGAMPLGPQGMMMKMMVDAMMKQPMPPPFTFTGEKLMEDLDTKIMVIIDGDPSRTNSWEGVPFPEIHGAILVDHLGWLVADLIKLFEAERTKGGKRVPPFKVIDNANWIGLKLSIESENLSKRDRKEIRQFGLQNAMLAHHRPSGKLIVTTSKEFAAGLFSQKPKLATDPIFLAKTKGLPKQGTAISYISPVLFSELRNFLTDFIEVEYPVEQEYKRDDRFAALSMRDFFLPEGALGEAMITTPTEEGLLSVGNSAYSHKSKILMGAAAPILMGVFTFTAVQAVDNMFEDVPLKKAPDAIPDKHDHKVVPEKPSSEGN
;
A
#
# COMPACT_ATOMS: atom_id res chain seq x y z
N VAL A 1 -8.98 27.58 -3.72
CA VAL A 1 -8.71 26.51 -4.72
C VAL A 1 -8.04 27.11 -5.97
N ALA A 2 -8.63 28.15 -6.58
CA ALA A 2 -8.13 28.74 -7.84
C ALA A 2 -6.66 29.21 -7.76
N GLU A 3 -6.22 29.75 -6.65
CA GLU A 3 -4.85 30.24 -6.44
C GLU A 3 -3.79 29.11 -6.41
N GLN A 4 -4.22 27.89 -6.11
CA GLN A 4 -3.35 26.72 -6.04
C GLN A 4 -3.18 26.00 -7.39
N LEU A 5 -4.03 26.33 -8.37
CA LEU A 5 -4.08 25.66 -9.68
C LEU A 5 -3.50 26.55 -10.78
N ASP A 6 -3.01 25.93 -11.84
CA ASP A 6 -2.51 26.63 -13.02
C ASP A 6 -3.63 26.88 -14.01
N LEU A 7 -3.84 28.16 -14.39
CA LEU A 7 -4.83 28.57 -15.39
C LEU A 7 -4.28 28.43 -16.82
N GLY A 8 -5.18 28.31 -17.80
CA GLY A 8 -4.84 28.38 -19.23
C GLY A 8 -4.23 27.11 -19.82
N GLY A 9 -4.33 25.97 -19.12
CA GLY A 9 -3.80 24.68 -19.57
C GLY A 9 -4.82 23.83 -20.37
N VAL A 10 -4.45 22.57 -20.59
CA VAL A 10 -5.30 21.56 -21.28
C VAL A 10 -6.42 21.02 -20.40
N LEU A 11 -6.29 21.18 -19.08
CA LEU A 11 -7.32 20.88 -18.10
C LEU A 11 -7.25 21.92 -16.97
N TYR A 12 -8.39 22.42 -16.61
CA TYR A 12 -8.61 23.20 -15.39
C TYR A 12 -10.02 22.95 -14.90
N GLY A 13 -10.17 22.62 -13.66
CA GLY A 13 -11.48 22.44 -13.07
C GLY A 13 -11.41 22.19 -11.58
N TYR A 14 -12.52 22.41 -10.93
CA TYR A 14 -12.71 21.99 -9.54
C TYR A 14 -14.14 21.51 -9.32
N VAL A 15 -14.29 20.65 -8.33
CA VAL A 15 -15.58 20.17 -7.86
C VAL A 15 -15.71 20.63 -6.41
N SER A 16 -16.72 21.43 -6.11
CA SER A 16 -17.11 21.72 -4.74
C SER A 16 -17.94 20.56 -4.21
N VAL A 17 -17.62 20.10 -3.02
CA VAL A 17 -18.37 19.06 -2.30
C VAL A 17 -18.86 19.59 -0.94
N ASP A 18 -18.83 20.91 -0.78
CA ASP A 18 -19.20 21.60 0.46
C ASP A 18 -20.67 21.35 0.81
N GLY A 19 -20.89 20.68 1.94
CA GLY A 19 -22.20 20.24 2.37
C GLY A 19 -22.78 19.01 1.68
N ASP A 20 -22.30 18.62 0.49
CA ASP A 20 -22.84 17.48 -0.27
C ASP A 20 -22.58 16.14 0.44
N LEU A 21 -21.38 15.99 1.01
CA LEU A 21 -21.01 14.80 1.77
C LEU A 21 -21.89 14.65 3.02
N SER A 22 -22.17 15.75 3.73
CA SER A 22 -23.09 15.76 4.85
C SER A 22 -24.54 15.45 4.43
N GLY A 23 -24.97 15.98 3.28
CA GLY A 23 -26.27 15.66 2.68
C GLY A 23 -26.39 14.17 2.32
N LEU A 24 -25.37 13.60 1.72
CA LEU A 24 -25.28 12.17 1.43
C LEU A 24 -25.35 11.32 2.69
N ALA A 25 -24.61 11.68 3.74
CA ALA A 25 -24.63 10.98 5.02
C ALA A 25 -26.01 10.98 5.65
N LYS A 26 -26.72 12.14 5.66
CA LYS A 26 -28.10 12.26 6.15
C LYS A 26 -29.06 11.39 5.35
N PHE A 27 -28.92 11.38 4.02
CA PHE A 27 -29.74 10.51 3.16
C PHE A 27 -29.53 9.02 3.46
N VAL A 28 -28.27 8.59 3.62
CA VAL A 28 -27.96 7.19 3.98
C VAL A 28 -28.50 6.84 5.36
N ASN A 29 -28.32 7.70 6.37
CA ASN A 29 -28.88 7.51 7.71
C ASN A 29 -30.41 7.37 7.69
N SER A 30 -31.08 8.23 6.92
CA SER A 30 -32.53 8.17 6.76
C SER A 30 -32.98 6.85 6.09
N SER A 31 -32.28 6.43 5.02
CA SER A 31 -32.56 5.17 4.33
C SER A 31 -32.34 3.95 5.22
N MET A 32 -31.25 3.94 5.99
CA MET A 32 -30.97 2.87 6.96
C MET A 32 -32.00 2.82 8.09
N SER A 33 -32.47 3.98 8.57
CA SER A 33 -33.52 4.05 9.58
C SER A 33 -34.86 3.46 9.08
N GLY A 34 -35.22 3.73 7.82
CA GLY A 34 -36.36 3.11 7.16
C GLY A 34 -36.21 1.60 7.03
N MET A 35 -35.05 1.09 6.65
CA MET A 35 -34.80 -0.37 6.57
C MET A 35 -34.87 -1.07 7.93
N LYS A 36 -34.51 -0.38 9.03
CA LYS A 36 -34.62 -0.91 10.39
C LYS A 36 -36.05 -1.20 10.85
N GLU A 37 -37.02 -0.45 10.34
CA GLU A 37 -38.43 -0.74 10.61
C GLU A 37 -38.85 -2.10 10.03
N PHE A 38 -38.19 -2.54 8.97
CA PHE A 38 -38.45 -3.83 8.30
C PHE A 38 -37.54 -4.95 8.80
N ASP A 39 -36.28 -4.67 9.13
CA ASP A 39 -35.34 -5.69 9.66
C ASP A 39 -34.53 -5.13 10.83
N LYS A 40 -34.82 -5.63 12.03
CA LYS A 40 -34.13 -5.25 13.30
C LYS A 40 -32.64 -5.64 13.34
N ARG A 41 -32.15 -6.44 12.37
CA ARG A 41 -30.72 -6.82 12.27
C ARG A 41 -29.87 -5.76 11.58
N VAL A 42 -30.46 -4.75 10.95
CA VAL A 42 -29.73 -3.64 10.37
C VAL A 42 -28.98 -2.89 11.48
N PRO A 43 -27.63 -2.79 11.41
CA PRO A 43 -26.85 -2.14 12.47
C PRO A 43 -27.19 -0.67 12.59
N ASN A 44 -27.13 -0.16 13.83
CA ASN A 44 -27.32 1.26 14.10
C ASN A 44 -26.00 2.01 13.86
N VAL A 45 -25.70 2.33 12.62
CA VAL A 45 -24.51 3.07 12.26
C VAL A 45 -24.89 4.52 11.94
N ASP A 46 -24.27 5.46 12.63
CA ASP A 46 -24.41 6.89 12.32
C ASP A 46 -23.36 7.28 11.27
N VAL A 47 -23.77 7.30 10.01
CA VAL A 47 -22.90 7.61 8.87
C VAL A 47 -22.39 9.04 8.92
N GLU A 48 -23.17 10.00 9.44
CA GLU A 48 -22.74 11.40 9.60
C GLU A 48 -21.58 11.48 10.60
N SER A 49 -21.66 10.76 11.70
CA SER A 49 -20.57 10.65 12.67
C SER A 49 -19.35 9.95 12.08
N LEU A 50 -19.50 8.90 11.25
CA LEU A 50 -18.39 8.25 10.57
C LEU A 50 -17.68 9.19 9.61
N MET A 51 -18.42 9.98 8.82
CA MET A 51 -17.82 10.96 7.91
C MET A 51 -17.04 12.03 8.66
N ARG A 52 -17.57 12.50 9.78
CA ARG A 52 -16.90 13.46 10.66
C ARG A 52 -15.63 12.87 11.30
N ILE A 53 -15.69 11.65 11.78
CA ILE A 53 -14.56 10.96 12.40
C ILE A 53 -13.47 10.65 11.35
N SER A 54 -13.87 10.24 10.15
CA SER A 54 -12.93 10.02 9.04
C SER A 54 -12.33 11.33 8.49
N GLY A 55 -12.86 12.49 8.85
CA GLY A 55 -12.42 13.80 8.35
C GLY A 55 -12.88 14.12 6.94
N LEU A 56 -13.69 13.27 6.32
CA LEU A 56 -14.23 13.50 4.98
C LEU A 56 -15.13 14.74 4.92
N ASP A 57 -15.78 15.08 6.02
CA ASP A 57 -16.57 16.31 6.16
C ASP A 57 -15.71 17.59 6.16
N SER A 58 -14.39 17.48 6.31
CA SER A 58 -13.48 18.63 6.23
C SER A 58 -13.14 19.00 4.77
N ILE A 59 -13.39 18.12 3.83
CA ILE A 59 -13.14 18.36 2.41
C ILE A 59 -14.27 19.23 1.84
N SER A 60 -13.92 20.40 1.32
CA SER A 60 -14.89 21.30 0.69
C SER A 60 -14.77 21.32 -0.83
N ALA A 61 -13.59 21.02 -1.39
CA ALA A 61 -13.41 20.94 -2.83
C ALA A 61 -12.19 20.10 -3.24
N LEU A 62 -12.24 19.61 -4.48
CA LEU A 62 -11.12 19.00 -5.18
C LEU A 62 -10.85 19.80 -6.46
N GLY A 63 -9.62 20.27 -6.63
CA GLY A 63 -9.17 21.00 -7.82
C GLY A 63 -8.15 20.24 -8.63
N LEU A 64 -8.20 20.37 -9.95
CA LEU A 64 -7.31 19.74 -10.91
C LEU A 64 -6.85 20.75 -11.96
N SER A 65 -5.56 20.78 -12.29
CA SER A 65 -5.07 21.49 -13.45
C SER A 65 -3.94 20.73 -14.14
N SER A 66 -3.82 20.95 -15.47
CA SER A 66 -2.72 20.44 -16.28
C SER A 66 -2.33 21.50 -17.30
N ILE A 67 -1.08 21.92 -17.27
CA ILE A 67 -0.49 22.80 -18.28
C ILE A 67 0.61 22.07 -19.03
N GLN A 68 0.74 22.35 -20.31
CA GLN A 68 1.82 21.81 -21.12
C GLN A 68 3.13 22.57 -20.83
N THR A 69 4.23 21.84 -20.74
CA THR A 69 5.58 22.36 -20.53
C THR A 69 6.56 21.65 -21.46
N ASP A 70 7.82 22.08 -21.45
CA ASP A 70 8.92 21.39 -22.15
C ASP A 70 9.23 19.99 -21.59
N GLN A 71 8.77 19.69 -20.37
CA GLN A 71 8.93 18.40 -19.69
C GLN A 71 7.65 17.51 -19.79
N GLY A 72 6.74 17.80 -20.71
CA GLY A 72 5.44 17.16 -20.83
C GLY A 72 4.36 18.01 -20.20
N PHE A 73 3.72 17.53 -19.14
CA PHE A 73 2.65 18.24 -18.43
C PHE A 73 3.02 18.49 -16.98
N ARG A 74 2.82 19.74 -16.53
CA ARG A 74 2.73 20.01 -15.10
C ARG A 74 1.29 19.79 -14.66
N ASN A 75 1.13 18.88 -13.74
CA ASN A 75 -0.15 18.49 -13.16
C ASN A 75 -0.24 18.94 -11.71
N LYS A 76 -1.39 19.48 -11.32
CA LYS A 76 -1.70 19.80 -9.93
C LYS A 76 -3.01 19.15 -9.51
N VAL A 77 -3.02 18.61 -8.31
CA VAL A 77 -4.22 18.16 -7.59
C VAL A 77 -4.25 18.92 -6.28
N TYR A 78 -5.32 19.61 -6.01
CA TYR A 78 -5.51 20.32 -4.74
C TYR A 78 -6.77 19.83 -4.03
N LEU A 79 -6.57 19.26 -2.86
CA LEU A 79 -7.63 18.89 -1.95
C LEU A 79 -7.81 20.03 -0.95
N HIS A 80 -8.93 20.76 -1.05
CA HIS A 80 -9.22 21.88 -0.18
C HIS A 80 -9.98 21.44 1.05
N ALA A 81 -9.39 21.71 2.23
CA ALA A 81 -9.92 21.43 3.56
C ALA A 81 -9.68 22.65 4.46
N PRO A 82 -10.56 23.66 4.42
CA PRO A 82 -10.33 24.97 5.03
C PRO A 82 -10.23 24.92 6.57
N ASN A 83 -10.73 23.85 7.18
CA ASN A 83 -10.61 23.60 8.63
C ASN A 83 -9.43 22.68 8.98
N GLY A 84 -8.47 22.52 8.05
CA GLY A 84 -7.35 21.62 8.16
C GLY A 84 -7.68 20.17 7.82
N VAL A 85 -6.63 19.44 7.49
CA VAL A 85 -6.70 18.00 7.18
C VAL A 85 -6.80 17.22 8.49
N ARG A 86 -7.78 16.32 8.60
CA ARG A 86 -8.02 15.51 9.81
C ARG A 86 -8.54 14.12 9.46
N GLY A 87 -8.64 13.27 10.50
CA GLY A 87 -9.14 11.91 10.35
C GLY A 87 -8.27 11.07 9.43
N LEU A 88 -8.86 10.44 8.42
CA LEU A 88 -8.16 9.58 7.46
C LEU A 88 -7.05 10.31 6.69
N LEU A 89 -7.27 11.59 6.36
CA LEU A 89 -6.31 12.37 5.59
C LEU A 89 -5.10 12.81 6.43
N SER A 90 -5.23 12.93 7.75
CA SER A 90 -4.12 13.30 8.64
C SER A 90 -3.04 12.21 8.73
N MET A 91 -3.36 10.97 8.31
CA MET A 91 -2.36 9.89 8.25
C MET A 91 -1.26 10.13 7.22
N PHE A 92 -1.46 11.02 6.24
CA PHE A 92 -0.48 11.30 5.19
C PHE A 92 0.56 12.37 5.55
N GLY A 93 0.62 12.78 6.82
CA GLY A 93 1.53 13.78 7.32
C GLY A 93 0.98 15.19 7.22
N ASP A 94 1.45 16.05 8.11
CA ASP A 94 1.01 17.44 8.30
C ASP A 94 2.16 18.45 8.14
N GLU A 95 3.39 17.97 7.97
CA GLU A 95 4.59 18.81 7.88
C GLU A 95 5.43 18.41 6.66
N ALA A 96 5.81 19.40 5.84
CA ALA A 96 6.68 19.17 4.71
C ALA A 96 8.14 18.98 5.18
N LYS A 97 8.75 17.86 4.77
CA LYS A 97 10.15 17.50 5.10
C LYS A 97 10.95 17.17 3.85
N GLU A 98 12.27 17.18 3.99
CA GLU A 98 13.17 16.68 2.95
C GLU A 98 12.97 15.18 2.72
N PHE A 99 13.17 14.75 1.48
CA PHE A 99 12.98 13.36 1.10
C PHE A 99 14.26 12.55 1.31
N GLU A 100 14.27 11.73 2.35
CA GLU A 100 15.39 10.86 2.69
C GLU A 100 15.66 9.82 1.60
N VAL A 101 14.60 9.33 0.92
CA VAL A 101 14.72 8.35 -0.16
C VAL A 101 15.68 8.82 -1.26
N LEU A 102 15.75 10.14 -1.53
CA LEU A 102 16.63 10.70 -2.55
C LEU A 102 18.12 10.64 -2.16
N GLN A 103 18.41 10.58 -0.85
CA GLN A 103 19.76 10.42 -0.31
C GLN A 103 20.17 8.95 -0.18
N LEU A 104 19.21 8.05 -0.22
CA LEU A 104 19.44 6.60 -0.16
C LEU A 104 19.52 5.99 -1.56
N ALA A 105 18.57 6.31 -2.44
CA ALA A 105 18.50 5.78 -3.78
C ALA A 105 19.76 6.12 -4.59
N PRO A 106 20.40 5.15 -5.27
CA PRO A 106 21.51 5.40 -6.19
C PRO A 106 21.11 6.34 -7.34
N SER A 107 22.07 7.05 -7.94
CA SER A 107 21.87 7.73 -9.22
C SER A 107 21.50 6.70 -10.29
N GLY A 108 20.56 7.04 -11.14
CA GLY A 108 20.00 6.13 -12.15
C GLY A 108 18.85 5.25 -11.67
N THR A 109 18.48 5.32 -10.39
CA THR A 109 17.31 4.57 -9.88
C THR A 109 16.05 4.85 -10.68
N ASP A 110 15.33 3.80 -11.02
CA ASP A 110 14.17 3.85 -11.90
C ASP A 110 12.87 4.25 -11.24
N PHE A 111 12.69 3.85 -9.98
CA PHE A 111 11.46 4.15 -9.25
C PHE A 111 11.75 4.41 -7.79
N VAL A 112 11.20 5.50 -7.28
CA VAL A 112 11.18 5.77 -5.84
C VAL A 112 9.82 6.26 -5.40
N VAL A 113 9.45 5.86 -4.19
CA VAL A 113 8.35 6.45 -3.42
C VAL A 113 8.83 6.68 -2.01
N GLN A 114 8.48 7.81 -1.45
CA GLN A 114 8.50 8.02 0.00
C GLN A 114 7.16 8.59 0.42
N GLN A 115 6.58 8.04 1.47
CA GLN A 115 5.34 8.49 2.06
C GLN A 115 5.49 8.52 3.58
N GLU A 116 5.15 9.65 4.20
CA GLU A 116 4.91 9.69 5.64
C GLU A 116 3.57 9.04 5.95
N ILE A 117 3.54 8.21 7.00
CA ILE A 117 2.33 7.55 7.48
C ILE A 117 2.25 7.74 8.99
N LYS A 118 1.13 8.30 9.47
CA LYS A 118 0.83 8.53 10.88
C LYS A 118 -0.28 7.60 11.35
N LEU A 119 0.05 6.32 11.48
CA LEU A 119 -0.94 5.30 11.87
C LEU A 119 -1.44 5.46 13.32
N LYS A 120 -0.62 5.97 14.23
CA LYS A 120 -1.06 6.29 15.59
C LYS A 120 -2.12 7.39 15.58
N THR A 121 -1.92 8.42 14.76
CA THR A 121 -2.90 9.50 14.58
C THR A 121 -4.21 8.94 14.02
N PHE A 122 -4.13 8.15 12.95
CA PHE A 122 -5.28 7.46 12.36
C PHE A 122 -5.99 6.57 13.39
N TYR A 123 -5.26 5.74 14.13
CA TYR A 123 -5.84 4.89 15.17
C TYR A 123 -6.58 5.71 16.23
N ASN A 124 -5.95 6.76 16.76
CA ASN A 124 -6.54 7.60 17.80
C ASN A 124 -7.74 8.42 17.31
N GLU A 125 -7.69 8.97 16.12
CA GLU A 125 -8.73 9.83 15.59
C GLU A 125 -9.87 9.05 14.95
N VAL A 126 -9.56 8.02 14.15
CA VAL A 126 -10.56 7.28 13.40
C VAL A 126 -11.00 6.02 14.15
N VAL A 127 -10.08 5.11 14.48
CA VAL A 127 -10.47 3.82 15.07
C VAL A 127 -11.09 4.00 16.45
N LEU A 128 -10.40 4.71 17.34
CA LEU A 128 -10.95 4.98 18.68
C LEU A 128 -12.16 5.93 18.63
N GLY A 129 -12.20 6.84 17.65
CA GLY A 129 -13.34 7.71 17.41
C GLY A 129 -14.61 6.92 17.05
N VAL A 130 -14.49 5.94 16.16
CA VAL A 130 -15.59 5.04 15.75
C VAL A 130 -16.05 4.18 16.93
N LEU A 131 -15.12 3.66 17.73
CA LEU A 131 -15.42 2.75 18.83
C LEU A 131 -16.00 3.46 20.06
N GLY A 132 -15.51 4.64 20.43
CA GLY A 132 -15.84 5.22 21.72
C GLY A 132 -16.22 6.70 21.74
N GLY A 133 -16.26 7.33 20.58
CA GLY A 133 -16.36 8.79 20.50
C GLY A 133 -15.07 9.48 20.95
N SER A 134 -14.58 10.44 20.18
CA SER A 134 -13.45 11.28 20.58
C SER A 134 -13.98 12.50 21.34
N PRO A 135 -13.41 12.87 22.49
CA PRO A 135 -13.76 14.11 23.18
C PRO A 135 -13.60 15.37 22.30
N LYS A 136 -12.66 15.32 21.34
CA LYS A 136 -12.40 16.40 20.38
C LYS A 136 -13.49 16.54 19.30
N GLN A 137 -14.33 15.53 19.11
CA GLN A 137 -15.30 15.45 18.02
C GLN A 137 -16.76 15.53 18.47
N GLY A 138 -17.02 16.12 19.66
CA GLY A 138 -18.39 16.39 20.14
C GLY A 138 -19.13 15.19 20.72
N GLY A 139 -18.41 14.12 21.10
CA GLY A 139 -18.97 13.02 21.89
C GLY A 139 -19.94 12.09 21.16
N ALA A 140 -20.04 12.15 19.83
CA ALA A 140 -20.86 11.23 19.06
C ALA A 140 -20.28 9.82 19.15
N MET A 141 -21.13 8.83 19.41
CA MET A 141 -20.78 7.42 19.51
C MET A 141 -21.43 6.67 18.33
N PRO A 142 -20.75 6.51 17.19
CA PRO A 142 -21.34 5.87 16.02
C PRO A 142 -21.88 4.45 16.28
N LEU A 143 -21.24 3.70 17.18
CA LEU A 143 -21.61 2.35 17.57
C LEU A 143 -22.32 2.29 18.95
N GLY A 144 -22.61 3.43 19.56
CA GLY A 144 -23.28 3.49 20.85
C GLY A 144 -22.54 2.79 22.00
N PRO A 145 -23.25 2.26 23.02
CA PRO A 145 -22.63 1.58 24.18
C PRO A 145 -21.77 0.37 23.82
N GLN A 146 -22.10 -0.33 22.73
CA GLN A 146 -21.29 -1.47 22.24
C GLN A 146 -19.91 -1.02 21.77
N GLY A 147 -19.82 0.14 21.10
CA GLY A 147 -18.56 0.73 20.69
C GLY A 147 -17.66 1.05 21.89
N MET A 148 -18.22 1.59 22.96
CA MET A 148 -17.47 1.87 24.19
C MET A 148 -16.90 0.61 24.84
N MET A 149 -17.68 -0.48 24.88
CA MET A 149 -17.18 -1.78 25.37
C MET A 149 -16.07 -2.33 24.48
N MET A 150 -16.24 -2.27 23.14
CA MET A 150 -15.19 -2.65 22.20
C MET A 150 -13.93 -1.79 22.36
N LYS A 151 -14.07 -0.48 22.55
CA LYS A 151 -12.93 0.41 22.82
C LYS A 151 -12.15 -0.03 24.06
N MET A 152 -12.84 -0.27 25.18
CA MET A 152 -12.20 -0.75 26.41
C MET A 152 -11.46 -2.08 26.20
N MET A 153 -12.06 -2.99 25.43
CA MET A 153 -11.43 -4.27 25.09
C MET A 153 -10.19 -4.09 24.21
N VAL A 154 -10.27 -3.25 23.19
CA VAL A 154 -9.14 -2.93 22.30
C VAL A 154 -8.02 -2.22 23.07
N ASP A 155 -8.34 -1.21 23.89
CA ASP A 155 -7.35 -0.52 24.73
C ASP A 155 -6.65 -1.50 25.69
N ALA A 156 -7.39 -2.43 26.27
CA ALA A 156 -6.81 -3.48 27.12
C ALA A 156 -5.89 -4.42 26.33
N MET A 157 -6.32 -4.88 25.14
CA MET A 157 -5.50 -5.70 24.26
C MET A 157 -4.23 -4.99 23.82
N MET A 158 -4.31 -3.71 23.47
CA MET A 158 -3.16 -2.93 23.00
C MET A 158 -2.07 -2.78 24.06
N LYS A 159 -2.45 -2.76 25.34
CA LYS A 159 -1.52 -2.67 26.50
C LYS A 159 -0.93 -4.01 26.92
N GLN A 160 -1.54 -5.11 26.52
CA GLN A 160 -1.03 -6.42 26.86
C GLN A 160 0.16 -6.79 25.98
N PRO A 161 1.16 -7.50 26.51
CA PRO A 161 2.19 -8.11 25.70
C PRO A 161 1.58 -9.02 24.65
N MET A 162 2.08 -8.94 23.44
CA MET A 162 1.68 -9.87 22.37
C MET A 162 2.02 -11.31 22.78
N PRO A 163 1.26 -12.31 22.30
CA PRO A 163 1.57 -13.70 22.59
C PRO A 163 3.00 -14.07 22.19
N PRO A 164 3.70 -14.93 22.95
CA PRO A 164 5.02 -15.38 22.56
C PRO A 164 5.04 -15.93 21.12
N PRO A 165 6.12 -15.71 20.36
CA PRO A 165 7.44 -15.23 20.79
C PRO A 165 7.65 -13.71 20.79
N PHE A 166 6.61 -12.93 20.56
CA PHE A 166 6.70 -11.47 20.52
C PHE A 166 6.98 -10.88 21.90
N THR A 167 7.76 -9.79 21.94
CA THR A 167 8.21 -9.14 23.17
C THR A 167 7.67 -7.69 23.31
N PHE A 168 6.74 -7.29 22.47
CA PHE A 168 6.19 -5.93 22.45
C PHE A 168 4.69 -5.91 22.73
N THR A 169 4.17 -4.72 23.01
CA THR A 169 2.73 -4.44 23.12
C THR A 169 2.18 -3.86 21.82
N GLY A 170 0.87 -3.95 21.60
CA GLY A 170 0.22 -3.27 20.49
C GLY A 170 0.44 -1.76 20.51
N GLU A 171 0.46 -1.15 21.72
CA GLU A 171 0.73 0.27 21.93
C GLU A 171 2.12 0.67 21.41
N LYS A 172 3.17 -0.12 21.75
CA LYS A 172 4.53 0.10 21.23
C LYS A 172 4.59 0.01 19.71
N LEU A 173 3.92 -0.98 19.13
CA LEU A 173 3.85 -1.11 17.67
C LEU A 173 3.18 0.12 17.04
N MET A 174 2.07 0.59 17.60
CA MET A 174 1.37 1.77 17.07
C MET A 174 2.19 3.06 17.21
N GLU A 175 3.02 3.18 18.25
CA GLU A 175 3.95 4.32 18.40
C GLU A 175 4.99 4.37 17.29
N ASP A 176 5.53 3.21 16.92
CA ASP A 176 6.59 3.13 15.90
C ASP A 176 6.04 3.09 14.46
N LEU A 177 4.71 2.91 14.30
CA LEU A 177 4.03 2.98 13.00
C LEU A 177 3.72 4.40 12.52
N ASP A 178 3.95 5.44 13.33
CA ASP A 178 4.07 6.83 12.85
C ASP A 178 5.44 6.96 12.17
N THR A 179 5.53 6.62 10.89
CA THR A 179 6.79 6.29 10.23
C THR A 179 6.83 6.82 8.79
N LYS A 180 7.99 6.64 8.15
CA LYS A 180 8.16 6.78 6.71
C LYS A 180 8.30 5.41 6.07
N ILE A 181 7.56 5.21 4.99
CA ILE A 181 7.76 4.07 4.08
C ILE A 181 8.46 4.59 2.84
N MET A 182 9.53 3.92 2.45
CA MET A 182 10.29 4.21 1.26
C MET A 182 10.36 2.96 0.38
N VAL A 183 10.14 3.13 -0.91
CA VAL A 183 10.31 2.08 -1.92
C VAL A 183 11.33 2.56 -2.92
N ILE A 184 12.30 1.71 -3.24
CA ILE A 184 13.36 1.98 -4.21
C ILE A 184 13.44 0.77 -5.13
N ILE A 185 13.31 0.99 -6.45
CA ILE A 185 13.41 -0.06 -7.46
C ILE A 185 14.38 0.41 -8.54
N ASP A 186 15.24 -0.49 -8.97
CA ASP A 186 16.24 -0.28 -10.01
C ASP A 186 16.29 -1.49 -10.94
N GLY A 187 16.30 -1.27 -12.23
CA GLY A 187 16.46 -2.32 -13.26
C GLY A 187 17.91 -2.41 -13.69
N ASP A 188 18.48 -3.61 -13.73
CA ASP A 188 19.79 -3.86 -14.34
C ASP A 188 19.62 -4.40 -15.77
N PRO A 189 19.68 -3.55 -16.79
CA PRO A 189 19.50 -3.98 -18.18
C PRO A 189 20.65 -4.86 -18.69
N SER A 190 21.79 -4.90 -17.98
CA SER A 190 22.91 -5.78 -18.33
C SER A 190 22.64 -7.24 -17.97
N ARG A 191 21.64 -7.49 -17.14
CA ARG A 191 21.18 -8.82 -16.70
C ARG A 191 19.72 -9.01 -17.09
N THR A 192 19.46 -10.05 -17.84
CA THR A 192 18.10 -10.35 -18.27
C THR A 192 17.58 -11.63 -17.62
N ASN A 193 16.41 -11.51 -17.04
CA ASN A 193 15.55 -12.64 -16.68
C ASN A 193 14.62 -12.97 -17.85
N SER A 194 13.85 -14.06 -17.74
CA SER A 194 12.86 -14.42 -18.75
C SER A 194 11.57 -14.88 -18.07
N TRP A 195 10.47 -14.31 -18.46
CA TRP A 195 9.13 -14.75 -18.06
C TRP A 195 8.34 -15.20 -19.28
N GLU A 196 8.00 -16.49 -19.32
CA GLU A 196 7.30 -17.12 -20.46
C GLU A 196 7.98 -16.90 -21.83
N GLY A 197 9.31 -16.81 -21.83
CA GLY A 197 10.10 -16.56 -23.03
C GLY A 197 10.35 -15.08 -23.33
N VAL A 198 9.72 -14.16 -22.63
CA VAL A 198 9.90 -12.71 -22.78
C VAL A 198 11.05 -12.25 -21.88
N PRO A 199 12.10 -11.63 -22.42
CA PRO A 199 13.19 -11.10 -21.62
C PRO A 199 12.74 -9.85 -20.84
N PHE A 200 13.23 -9.71 -19.60
CA PHE A 200 13.09 -8.48 -18.82
C PHE A 200 14.33 -8.23 -17.95
N PRO A 201 14.65 -6.98 -17.60
CA PRO A 201 15.81 -6.67 -16.78
C PRO A 201 15.74 -7.32 -15.38
N GLU A 202 16.89 -7.63 -14.79
CA GLU A 202 16.93 -8.05 -13.38
C GLU A 202 16.48 -6.87 -12.51
N ILE A 203 15.44 -7.09 -11.72
CA ILE A 203 14.86 -6.03 -10.87
C ILE A 203 15.47 -6.12 -9.48
N HIS A 204 16.05 -5.04 -9.03
CA HIS A 204 16.50 -4.84 -7.66
C HIS A 204 15.53 -3.90 -6.95
N GLY A 205 15.12 -4.27 -5.74
CA GLY A 205 14.18 -3.46 -4.99
C GLY A 205 14.41 -3.53 -3.49
N ALA A 206 14.03 -2.46 -2.82
CA ALA A 206 13.98 -2.39 -1.37
C ALA A 206 12.77 -1.59 -0.90
N ILE A 207 12.13 -2.09 0.15
CA ILE A 207 11.16 -1.37 0.96
C ILE A 207 11.84 -1.11 2.30
N LEU A 208 11.87 0.16 2.70
CA LEU A 208 12.44 0.58 3.97
C LEU A 208 11.35 1.21 4.82
N VAL A 209 11.31 0.84 6.09
CA VAL A 209 10.37 1.39 7.07
C VAL A 209 11.17 1.88 8.27
N ASP A 210 10.96 3.14 8.65
CA ASP A 210 11.64 3.72 9.80
C ASP A 210 11.13 3.09 11.11
N HIS A 211 11.99 3.07 12.13
CA HIS A 211 11.69 2.68 13.51
C HIS A 211 11.22 1.24 13.75
N LEU A 212 10.98 0.43 12.73
CA LEU A 212 10.47 -0.94 12.86
C LEU A 212 11.56 -2.03 12.80
N GLY A 213 12.84 -1.65 12.72
CA GLY A 213 13.93 -2.64 12.63
C GLY A 213 13.94 -3.66 13.79
N TRP A 214 13.53 -3.25 14.99
CA TRP A 214 13.49 -4.13 16.17
C TRP A 214 12.53 -5.32 16.01
N LEU A 215 11.48 -5.21 15.19
CA LEU A 215 10.55 -6.32 14.90
C LEU A 215 11.26 -7.55 14.33
N VAL A 216 12.36 -7.36 13.61
CA VAL A 216 13.11 -8.45 12.98
C VAL A 216 13.61 -9.45 13.99
N ALA A 217 14.01 -9.00 15.19
CA ALA A 217 14.47 -9.90 16.25
C ALA A 217 13.36 -10.85 16.73
N ASP A 218 12.14 -10.37 16.84
CA ASP A 218 11.00 -11.19 17.22
C ASP A 218 10.53 -12.11 16.08
N LEU A 219 10.61 -11.63 14.82
CA LEU A 219 10.36 -12.49 13.65
C LEU A 219 11.38 -13.64 13.56
N ILE A 220 12.64 -13.41 13.90
CA ILE A 220 13.67 -14.48 13.97
C ILE A 220 13.30 -15.50 15.05
N LYS A 221 12.88 -15.06 16.24
CA LYS A 221 12.44 -15.98 17.31
C LYS A 221 11.23 -16.81 16.88
N LEU A 222 10.24 -16.19 16.21
CA LEU A 222 9.10 -16.88 15.64
C LEU A 222 9.55 -17.98 14.65
N PHE A 223 10.45 -17.62 13.74
CA PHE A 223 11.00 -18.52 12.76
C PHE A 223 11.74 -19.70 13.41
N GLU A 224 12.60 -19.44 14.41
CA GLU A 224 13.32 -20.47 15.15
C GLU A 224 12.38 -21.37 15.96
N ALA A 225 11.34 -20.81 16.58
CA ALA A 225 10.33 -21.57 17.29
C ALA A 225 9.55 -22.54 16.37
N GLU A 226 9.19 -22.10 15.17
CA GLU A 226 8.54 -22.98 14.18
C GLU A 226 9.51 -24.06 13.67
N ARG A 227 10.78 -23.73 13.48
CA ARG A 227 11.82 -24.67 13.07
C ARG A 227 12.02 -25.79 14.11
N THR A 228 11.98 -25.48 15.41
CA THR A 228 12.19 -26.47 16.49
C THR A 228 10.98 -27.38 16.70
N LYS A 229 9.77 -26.98 16.32
CA LYS A 229 8.58 -27.83 16.42
C LYS A 229 8.59 -29.04 15.48
N GLY A 230 9.60 -29.19 14.62
CA GLY A 230 9.77 -30.36 13.76
C GLY A 230 8.71 -30.46 12.66
N GLY A 231 8.07 -29.36 12.28
CA GLY A 231 7.11 -29.29 11.19
C GLY A 231 7.78 -29.65 9.85
N LYS A 232 7.08 -30.42 9.01
CA LYS A 232 7.61 -30.86 7.68
C LYS A 232 7.93 -29.71 6.73
N ARG A 233 7.56 -28.48 7.05
CA ARG A 233 7.77 -27.27 6.23
C ARG A 233 8.41 -26.17 7.07
N VAL A 234 9.73 -26.18 7.16
CA VAL A 234 10.48 -25.03 7.70
C VAL A 234 10.64 -24.03 6.55
N PRO A 235 10.27 -22.75 6.73
CA PRO A 235 10.49 -21.74 5.70
C PRO A 235 11.96 -21.71 5.26
N PRO A 236 12.25 -21.46 3.98
CA PRO A 236 13.59 -21.58 3.43
C PRO A 236 14.46 -20.34 3.74
N PHE A 237 14.57 -19.95 5.01
CA PHE A 237 15.36 -18.81 5.44
C PHE A 237 16.58 -19.22 6.25
N LYS A 238 17.64 -18.41 6.14
CA LYS A 238 18.83 -18.45 7.01
C LYS A 238 18.89 -17.16 7.80
N VAL A 239 19.16 -17.26 9.10
CA VAL A 239 19.43 -16.08 9.94
C VAL A 239 20.77 -15.48 9.52
N ILE A 240 20.79 -14.17 9.36
CA ILE A 240 21.99 -13.35 9.20
C ILE A 240 22.14 -12.51 10.46
N ASP A 241 23.35 -12.46 11.01
CA ASP A 241 23.70 -11.61 12.15
C ASP A 241 25.15 -11.13 12.01
N ASN A 242 25.33 -9.83 11.87
CA ASN A 242 26.64 -9.18 11.77
C ASN A 242 26.56 -7.74 12.28
N ALA A 243 27.68 -7.00 12.22
CA ALA A 243 27.75 -5.63 12.75
C ALA A 243 26.66 -4.68 12.20
N ASN A 244 26.30 -4.80 10.91
CA ASN A 244 25.35 -3.90 10.25
C ASN A 244 23.95 -4.46 10.14
N TRP A 245 23.78 -5.79 10.15
CA TRP A 245 22.54 -6.44 9.78
C TRP A 245 22.17 -7.57 10.73
N ILE A 246 20.90 -7.63 11.11
CA ILE A 246 20.28 -8.83 11.69
C ILE A 246 19.01 -9.11 10.88
N GLY A 247 18.79 -10.38 10.46
CA GLY A 247 17.62 -10.67 9.63
C GLY A 247 17.52 -12.11 9.14
N LEU A 248 16.59 -12.28 8.22
CA LEU A 248 16.28 -13.53 7.54
C LEU A 248 16.60 -13.38 6.05
N LYS A 249 17.49 -14.21 5.53
CA LYS A 249 17.82 -14.29 4.11
C LYS A 249 17.21 -15.54 3.50
N LEU A 250 16.59 -15.42 2.34
CA LEU A 250 16.06 -16.55 1.57
C LEU A 250 17.22 -17.50 1.18
N SER A 251 17.01 -18.81 1.34
CA SER A 251 17.97 -19.86 1.01
C SER A 251 17.38 -20.83 0.01
N ILE A 252 17.70 -20.66 -1.26
CA ILE A 252 17.22 -21.51 -2.36
C ILE A 252 17.75 -22.95 -2.31
N GLU A 253 18.80 -23.19 -1.53
CA GLU A 253 19.38 -24.53 -1.31
C GLU A 253 18.59 -25.35 -0.28
N SER A 254 17.58 -24.75 0.37
CA SER A 254 16.74 -25.44 1.35
C SER A 254 16.07 -26.66 0.72
N GLU A 255 16.17 -27.81 1.40
CA GLU A 255 15.52 -29.06 0.95
C GLU A 255 13.98 -28.93 0.91
N ASN A 256 13.43 -27.95 1.59
CA ASN A 256 11.99 -27.69 1.68
C ASN A 256 11.40 -26.98 0.47
N LEU A 257 12.24 -26.47 -0.44
CA LEU A 257 11.79 -25.85 -1.69
C LEU A 257 11.63 -26.88 -2.80
N SER A 258 10.48 -26.88 -3.46
CA SER A 258 10.27 -27.67 -4.67
C SER A 258 11.18 -27.21 -5.82
N LYS A 259 11.32 -28.04 -6.86
CA LYS A 259 12.03 -27.62 -8.08
C LYS A 259 11.34 -26.43 -8.76
N ARG A 260 10.02 -26.36 -8.67
CA ARG A 260 9.21 -25.28 -9.22
C ARG A 260 9.50 -23.98 -8.49
N ASP A 261 9.41 -23.97 -7.14
CA ASP A 261 9.65 -22.79 -6.32
C ASP A 261 11.05 -22.23 -6.55
N ARG A 262 12.07 -23.11 -6.62
CA ARG A 262 13.46 -22.69 -6.91
C ARG A 262 13.59 -22.05 -8.30
N LYS A 263 12.84 -22.56 -9.30
CA LYS A 263 12.81 -21.96 -10.63
C LYS A 263 12.19 -20.58 -10.60
N GLU A 264 11.03 -20.43 -9.96
CA GLU A 264 10.30 -19.16 -9.82
C GLU A 264 11.14 -18.13 -9.05
N ILE A 265 11.71 -18.50 -7.88
CA ILE A 265 12.60 -17.60 -7.11
C ILE A 265 13.77 -17.08 -7.95
N ARG A 266 14.41 -17.96 -8.77
CA ARG A 266 15.49 -17.54 -9.67
C ARG A 266 14.99 -16.66 -10.80
N GLN A 267 13.83 -16.99 -11.37
CA GLN A 267 13.22 -16.26 -12.47
C GLN A 267 12.93 -14.80 -12.10
N PHE A 268 12.52 -14.56 -10.84
CA PHE A 268 12.26 -13.21 -10.33
C PHE A 268 13.47 -12.55 -9.64
N GLY A 269 14.66 -13.15 -9.69
CA GLY A 269 15.86 -12.58 -9.07
C GLY A 269 15.85 -12.57 -7.53
N LEU A 270 14.93 -13.34 -6.89
CA LEU A 270 14.71 -13.31 -5.45
C LEU A 270 15.63 -14.23 -4.63
N GLN A 271 16.63 -14.88 -5.28
CA GLN A 271 17.54 -15.84 -4.61
C GLN A 271 18.37 -15.24 -3.46
N ASN A 272 18.47 -13.94 -3.42
CA ASN A 272 19.19 -13.17 -2.39
C ASN A 272 18.27 -12.28 -1.55
N ALA A 273 16.95 -12.46 -1.67
CA ALA A 273 15.98 -11.66 -0.93
C ALA A 273 16.19 -11.79 0.58
N MET A 274 15.99 -10.68 1.28
CA MET A 274 16.10 -10.67 2.73
C MET A 274 15.11 -9.70 3.38
N LEU A 275 14.73 -10.04 4.61
CA LEU A 275 14.07 -9.17 5.56
C LEU A 275 15.05 -8.91 6.69
N ALA A 276 15.44 -7.66 6.93
CA ALA A 276 16.48 -7.36 7.89
C ALA A 276 16.27 -6.02 8.61
N HIS A 277 16.88 -5.90 9.77
CA HIS A 277 17.12 -4.65 10.47
C HIS A 277 18.52 -4.15 10.12
N HIS A 278 18.62 -2.96 9.55
CA HIS A 278 19.88 -2.24 9.38
C HIS A 278 20.22 -1.51 10.68
N ARG A 279 21.11 -2.07 11.49
CA ARG A 279 21.42 -1.59 12.85
C ARG A 279 21.83 -0.11 12.92
N PRO A 280 22.70 0.40 12.01
CA PRO A 280 23.13 1.82 12.08
C PRO A 280 21.98 2.81 11.83
N SER A 281 20.96 2.47 11.01
CA SER A 281 19.85 3.38 10.70
C SER A 281 18.56 3.07 11.47
N GLY A 282 18.47 1.93 12.15
CA GLY A 282 17.25 1.48 12.84
C GLY A 282 16.11 1.02 11.92
N LYS A 283 16.36 0.95 10.61
CA LYS A 283 15.31 0.66 9.61
C LYS A 283 15.04 -0.84 9.49
N LEU A 284 13.75 -1.16 9.32
CA LEU A 284 13.30 -2.43 8.76
C LEU A 284 13.48 -2.37 7.24
N ILE A 285 14.07 -3.41 6.65
CA ILE A 285 14.33 -3.46 5.21
C ILE A 285 13.88 -4.81 4.65
N VAL A 286 13.04 -4.76 3.64
CA VAL A 286 12.73 -5.90 2.77
C VAL A 286 13.38 -5.62 1.43
N THR A 287 14.22 -6.53 0.93
CA THR A 287 14.94 -6.30 -0.33
C THR A 287 15.11 -7.56 -1.14
N THR A 288 15.22 -7.42 -2.46
CA THR A 288 15.51 -8.51 -3.39
C THR A 288 16.96 -9.00 -3.24
N SER A 289 17.90 -8.13 -2.80
CA SER A 289 19.29 -8.54 -2.57
C SER A 289 19.96 -7.77 -1.45
N LYS A 290 20.84 -8.45 -0.71
CA LYS A 290 21.68 -7.85 0.33
C LYS A 290 22.62 -6.80 -0.24
N GLU A 291 23.17 -7.05 -1.41
CA GLU A 291 24.11 -6.19 -2.11
C GLU A 291 23.45 -4.87 -2.49
N PHE A 292 22.22 -4.92 -3.02
CA PHE A 292 21.42 -3.74 -3.32
C PHE A 292 21.14 -2.93 -2.04
N ALA A 293 20.65 -3.58 -0.98
CA ALA A 293 20.40 -2.91 0.29
C ALA A 293 21.65 -2.26 0.87
N ALA A 294 22.82 -2.91 0.81
CA ALA A 294 24.09 -2.32 1.25
C ALA A 294 24.49 -1.10 0.40
N GLY A 295 24.22 -1.13 -0.90
CA GLY A 295 24.43 -0.03 -1.84
C GLY A 295 23.65 1.25 -1.47
N LEU A 296 22.46 1.11 -0.88
CA LEU A 296 21.65 2.25 -0.44
C LEU A 296 22.36 3.10 0.62
N PHE A 297 23.16 2.48 1.49
CA PHE A 297 23.92 3.16 2.55
C PHE A 297 25.38 3.48 2.17
N SER A 298 25.75 3.27 0.91
CA SER A 298 27.09 3.58 0.41
C SER A 298 27.25 5.05 0.05
N GLN A 299 28.52 5.47 -0.15
CA GLN A 299 28.89 6.82 -0.58
C GLN A 299 28.79 7.04 -2.11
N LYS A 300 28.16 6.12 -2.83
CA LYS A 300 27.96 6.27 -4.29
C LYS A 300 27.07 7.49 -4.61
N PRO A 301 27.15 8.05 -5.83
CA PRO A 301 26.25 9.13 -6.25
C PRO A 301 24.78 8.75 -6.02
N LYS A 302 24.02 9.73 -5.58
CA LYS A 302 22.62 9.54 -5.16
C LYS A 302 21.64 10.20 -6.13
N LEU A 303 20.40 9.74 -6.11
CA LEU A 303 19.33 10.25 -6.96
C LEU A 303 19.13 11.77 -6.77
N ALA A 304 19.33 12.28 -5.56
CA ALA A 304 19.27 13.73 -5.28
C ALA A 304 20.21 14.59 -6.17
N THR A 305 21.26 14.00 -6.74
CA THR A 305 22.21 14.67 -7.63
C THR A 305 22.14 14.17 -9.08
N ASP A 306 21.22 13.28 -9.37
CA ASP A 306 21.06 12.70 -10.70
C ASP A 306 20.50 13.74 -11.70
N PRO A 307 21.17 13.97 -12.85
CA PRO A 307 20.74 14.97 -13.83
C PRO A 307 19.34 14.73 -14.41
N ILE A 308 18.96 13.46 -14.64
CA ILE A 308 17.65 13.09 -15.19
C ILE A 308 16.57 13.39 -14.16
N PHE A 309 16.78 12.99 -12.91
CA PHE A 309 15.90 13.29 -11.80
C PHE A 309 15.74 14.81 -11.60
N LEU A 310 16.85 15.56 -11.56
CA LEU A 310 16.82 17.01 -11.38
C LEU A 310 16.09 17.72 -12.52
N ALA A 311 16.30 17.28 -13.76
CA ALA A 311 15.56 17.82 -14.90
C ALA A 311 14.05 17.55 -14.75
N LYS A 312 13.67 16.32 -14.35
CA LYS A 312 12.26 15.91 -14.21
C LYS A 312 11.55 16.61 -13.05
N THR A 313 12.27 16.89 -11.97
CA THR A 313 11.71 17.56 -10.78
C THR A 313 11.84 19.09 -10.83
N LYS A 314 12.33 19.65 -11.94
CA LYS A 314 12.47 21.11 -12.10
C LYS A 314 11.13 21.83 -11.87
N GLY A 315 11.16 22.78 -10.93
CA GLY A 315 9.98 23.56 -10.55
C GLY A 315 8.98 22.87 -9.64
N LEU A 316 9.27 21.66 -9.16
CA LEU A 316 8.50 21.01 -8.09
C LEU A 316 9.01 21.45 -6.71
N PRO A 317 8.17 21.33 -5.65
CA PRO A 317 8.61 21.52 -4.26
C PRO A 317 9.81 20.62 -3.92
N LYS A 318 10.70 21.08 -3.03
CA LYS A 318 11.85 20.28 -2.57
C LYS A 318 11.53 19.47 -1.30
N GLN A 319 10.44 19.82 -0.65
CA GLN A 319 9.97 19.22 0.59
C GLN A 319 8.49 18.85 0.47
N GLY A 320 8.07 17.85 1.20
CA GLY A 320 6.67 17.41 1.23
C GLY A 320 6.48 16.24 2.18
N THR A 321 5.28 15.71 2.19
CA THR A 321 4.92 14.48 2.94
C THR A 321 5.04 13.24 2.07
N ALA A 322 4.99 13.40 0.76
CA ALA A 322 5.16 12.31 -0.20
C ALA A 322 5.93 12.75 -1.44
N ILE A 323 6.72 11.84 -1.99
CA ILE A 323 7.32 11.93 -3.31
C ILE A 323 7.16 10.59 -4.03
N SER A 324 6.89 10.66 -5.33
CA SER A 324 7.02 9.54 -6.25
C SER A 324 7.80 9.97 -7.48
N TYR A 325 8.64 9.07 -7.99
CA TYR A 325 9.39 9.27 -9.22
C TYR A 325 9.46 7.98 -10.01
N ILE A 326 9.26 8.08 -11.31
CA ILE A 326 9.43 7.01 -12.30
C ILE A 326 10.35 7.55 -13.38
N SER A 327 11.47 6.86 -13.63
CA SER A 327 12.44 7.25 -14.64
C SER A 327 11.88 7.12 -16.06
N PRO A 328 12.39 7.88 -17.04
CA PRO A 328 12.11 7.63 -18.46
C PRO A 328 12.59 6.24 -18.90
N VAL A 329 13.65 5.71 -18.29
CA VAL A 329 14.21 4.39 -18.60
C VAL A 329 13.20 3.31 -18.25
N LEU A 330 12.60 3.35 -17.05
CA LEU A 330 11.58 2.36 -16.67
C LEU A 330 10.37 2.36 -17.61
N PHE A 331 9.92 3.55 -18.06
CA PHE A 331 8.85 3.61 -19.06
C PHE A 331 9.25 2.93 -20.37
N SER A 332 10.49 3.13 -20.81
CA SER A 332 11.01 2.48 -22.03
C SER A 332 11.12 0.97 -21.87
N GLU A 333 11.65 0.50 -20.73
CA GLU A 333 11.77 -0.93 -20.43
C GLU A 333 10.41 -1.63 -20.34
N LEU A 334 9.43 -1.00 -19.69
CA LEU A 334 8.07 -1.53 -19.63
C LEU A 334 7.43 -1.58 -21.01
N ARG A 335 7.67 -0.58 -21.86
CA ARG A 335 7.19 -0.58 -23.24
C ARG A 335 7.81 -1.71 -24.04
N ASN A 336 9.12 -1.91 -23.94
CA ASN A 336 9.83 -2.99 -24.62
C ASN A 336 9.31 -4.35 -24.16
N PHE A 337 9.22 -4.57 -22.85
CA PHE A 337 8.66 -5.79 -22.29
C PHE A 337 7.25 -6.09 -22.81
N LEU A 338 6.34 -5.10 -22.82
CA LEU A 338 4.99 -5.28 -23.36
C LEU A 338 5.01 -5.54 -24.86
N THR A 339 5.95 -4.97 -25.60
CA THR A 339 6.11 -5.24 -27.03
C THR A 339 6.47 -6.71 -27.25
N ASP A 340 7.51 -7.18 -26.57
CA ASP A 340 7.98 -8.56 -26.67
C ASP A 340 6.90 -9.55 -26.21
N PHE A 341 6.18 -9.21 -25.13
CA PHE A 341 5.06 -10.02 -24.64
C PHE A 341 3.93 -10.12 -25.68
N ILE A 342 3.56 -9.00 -26.30
CA ILE A 342 2.53 -8.98 -27.35
C ILE A 342 2.99 -9.81 -28.57
N GLU A 343 4.27 -9.77 -28.93
CA GLU A 343 4.80 -10.57 -30.03
C GLU A 343 4.79 -12.07 -29.75
N VAL A 344 5.04 -12.48 -28.51
CA VAL A 344 4.96 -13.88 -28.08
C VAL A 344 3.51 -14.36 -28.02
N GLU A 345 2.61 -13.58 -27.44
CA GLU A 345 1.20 -13.98 -27.24
C GLU A 345 0.38 -13.88 -28.54
N TYR A 346 0.68 -12.89 -29.39
CA TYR A 346 -0.03 -12.60 -30.63
C TYR A 346 0.95 -12.57 -31.82
N PRO A 347 1.56 -13.70 -32.20
CA PRO A 347 2.53 -13.73 -33.31
C PRO A 347 1.87 -13.32 -34.63
N VAL A 348 2.66 -12.65 -35.50
CA VAL A 348 2.19 -12.08 -36.77
C VAL A 348 1.62 -13.14 -37.70
N GLU A 349 2.14 -14.36 -37.62
CA GLU A 349 1.76 -15.50 -38.47
C GLU A 349 0.33 -16.01 -38.17
N GLN A 350 -0.23 -15.64 -37.01
CA GLN A 350 -1.59 -16.03 -36.58
C GLN A 350 -2.63 -15.00 -37.00
N GLU A 351 -3.07 -15.07 -38.26
CA GLU A 351 -3.99 -14.09 -38.86
C GLU A 351 -5.30 -13.93 -38.06
N TYR A 352 -5.78 -15.00 -37.42
CA TYR A 352 -6.99 -14.96 -36.57
C TYR A 352 -6.81 -14.16 -35.26
N LYS A 353 -5.57 -13.86 -34.83
CA LYS A 353 -5.25 -13.00 -33.66
C LYS A 353 -4.89 -11.56 -34.05
N ARG A 354 -5.04 -11.18 -35.31
CA ARG A 354 -4.61 -9.88 -35.84
C ARG A 354 -5.28 -8.70 -35.14
N ASP A 355 -6.59 -8.80 -34.89
CA ASP A 355 -7.35 -7.73 -34.25
C ASP A 355 -6.97 -7.57 -32.77
N ASP A 356 -6.74 -8.70 -32.07
CA ASP A 356 -6.28 -8.71 -30.68
C ASP A 356 -4.87 -8.11 -30.56
N ARG A 357 -3.97 -8.46 -31.50
CA ARG A 357 -2.64 -7.85 -31.55
C ARG A 357 -2.70 -6.35 -31.78
N PHE A 358 -3.53 -5.88 -32.72
CA PHE A 358 -3.69 -4.46 -32.98
C PHE A 358 -4.24 -3.72 -31.75
N ALA A 359 -5.24 -4.29 -31.08
CA ALA A 359 -5.78 -3.73 -29.85
C ALA A 359 -4.72 -3.66 -28.73
N ALA A 360 -3.93 -4.72 -28.53
CA ALA A 360 -2.87 -4.77 -27.53
C ALA A 360 -1.76 -3.73 -27.81
N LEU A 361 -1.32 -3.59 -29.05
CA LEU A 361 -0.34 -2.56 -29.45
C LEU A 361 -0.90 -1.14 -29.26
N SER A 362 -2.17 -0.91 -29.60
CA SER A 362 -2.82 0.37 -29.41
C SER A 362 -2.93 0.73 -27.92
N MET A 363 -3.26 -0.25 -27.07
CA MET A 363 -3.26 -0.07 -25.61
C MET A 363 -1.87 0.23 -25.07
N ARG A 364 -0.83 -0.50 -25.52
CA ARG A 364 0.56 -0.22 -25.15
C ARG A 364 0.94 1.23 -25.49
N ASP A 365 0.67 1.66 -26.74
CA ASP A 365 1.02 3.01 -27.20
C ASP A 365 0.23 4.10 -26.45
N PHE A 366 -1.00 3.80 -26.04
CA PHE A 366 -1.80 4.70 -25.21
C PHE A 366 -1.26 4.83 -23.79
N PHE A 367 -0.88 3.70 -23.14
CA PHE A 367 -0.40 3.71 -21.77
C PHE A 367 1.10 4.01 -21.63
N LEU A 368 1.90 3.63 -22.61
CA LEU A 368 3.36 3.79 -22.64
C LEU A 368 3.79 4.35 -23.99
N PRO A 369 3.50 5.64 -24.30
CA PRO A 369 3.88 6.24 -25.56
C PRO A 369 5.40 6.23 -25.73
N GLU A 370 5.83 6.19 -27.00
CA GLU A 370 7.25 6.30 -27.33
C GLU A 370 7.80 7.65 -26.85
N GLY A 371 9.01 7.62 -26.27
CA GLY A 371 9.64 8.84 -25.74
C GLY A 371 9.00 9.39 -24.47
N ALA A 372 8.23 8.58 -23.71
CA ALA A 372 7.69 9.01 -22.43
C ALA A 372 8.79 9.52 -21.48
N LEU A 373 8.58 10.72 -20.95
CA LEU A 373 9.57 11.47 -20.17
C LEU A 373 9.66 11.08 -18.69
N GLY A 374 9.04 9.96 -18.31
CA GLY A 374 8.92 9.59 -16.89
C GLY A 374 7.93 10.47 -16.13
N GLU A 375 7.89 10.32 -14.82
CA GLU A 375 6.98 11.06 -13.94
C GLU A 375 7.63 11.40 -12.61
N ALA A 376 7.35 12.58 -12.07
CA ALA A 376 7.66 12.94 -10.70
C ALA A 376 6.48 13.70 -10.09
N MET A 377 6.11 13.37 -8.85
CA MET A 377 5.04 14.03 -8.11
C MET A 377 5.45 14.22 -6.66
N ILE A 378 5.13 15.39 -6.11
CA ILE A 378 5.37 15.74 -4.71
C ILE A 378 4.07 16.25 -4.12
N THR A 379 3.72 15.74 -2.94
CA THR A 379 2.57 16.18 -2.15
C THR A 379 3.05 16.98 -0.96
N THR A 380 2.48 18.16 -0.79
CA THR A 380 2.83 19.12 0.26
C THR A 380 1.56 19.52 1.02
N PRO A 381 1.57 19.53 2.35
CA PRO A 381 0.49 20.13 3.12
C PRO A 381 0.50 21.65 2.93
N THR A 382 -0.69 22.23 2.92
CA THR A 382 -0.93 23.67 2.92
C THR A 382 -1.77 24.04 4.13
N GLU A 383 -1.94 25.33 4.41
CA GLU A 383 -2.80 25.80 5.51
C GLU A 383 -4.24 25.28 5.36
N GLU A 384 -4.73 25.13 4.12
CA GLU A 384 -6.11 24.78 3.82
C GLU A 384 -6.24 23.45 3.05
N GLY A 385 -5.28 22.51 3.20
CA GLY A 385 -5.42 21.21 2.55
C GLY A 385 -4.12 20.56 2.09
N LEU A 386 -4.20 19.78 0.99
CA LEU A 386 -3.07 19.07 0.41
C LEU A 386 -2.92 19.45 -1.06
N LEU A 387 -1.71 19.86 -1.44
CA LEU A 387 -1.35 20.15 -2.82
C LEU A 387 -0.36 19.10 -3.35
N SER A 388 -0.74 18.37 -4.39
CA SER A 388 0.15 17.51 -5.15
C SER A 388 0.53 18.20 -6.45
N VAL A 389 1.83 18.32 -6.72
CA VAL A 389 2.38 18.91 -7.95
C VAL A 389 3.29 17.89 -8.60
N GLY A 390 3.12 17.67 -9.91
CA GLY A 390 3.95 16.71 -10.63
C GLY A 390 4.23 17.12 -12.06
N ASN A 391 5.36 16.64 -12.59
CA ASN A 391 5.72 16.67 -14.00
C ASN A 391 5.56 15.26 -14.56
N SER A 392 4.79 15.11 -15.64
CA SER A 392 4.40 13.81 -16.20
C SER A 392 4.37 13.85 -17.73
N ALA A 393 4.53 12.70 -18.36
CA ALA A 393 4.27 12.56 -19.81
C ALA A 393 2.78 12.79 -20.14
N TYR A 394 1.88 12.66 -19.16
CA TYR A 394 0.44 12.71 -19.36
C TYR A 394 -0.21 13.88 -18.61
N SER A 395 -1.23 14.48 -19.22
CA SER A 395 -2.13 15.41 -18.54
C SER A 395 -3.08 14.64 -17.59
N HIS A 396 -3.67 15.32 -16.60
CA HIS A 396 -4.77 14.75 -15.82
C HIS A 396 -5.96 14.33 -16.68
N LYS A 397 -6.21 15.00 -17.80
CA LYS A 397 -7.25 14.59 -18.75
C LYS A 397 -6.97 13.18 -19.28
N SER A 398 -5.73 12.91 -19.70
CA SER A 398 -5.31 11.56 -20.13
C SER A 398 -5.37 10.56 -18.98
N LYS A 399 -4.90 10.95 -17.80
CA LYS A 399 -4.91 10.08 -16.58
C LYS A 399 -6.34 9.72 -16.14
N ILE A 400 -7.31 10.64 -16.24
CA ILE A 400 -8.72 10.35 -15.94
C ILE A 400 -9.29 9.35 -16.95
N LEU A 401 -8.97 9.51 -18.24
CA LEU A 401 -9.35 8.55 -19.27
C LEU A 401 -8.69 7.18 -19.06
N MET A 402 -7.42 7.17 -18.65
CA MET A 402 -6.69 5.95 -18.28
C MET A 402 -7.18 5.37 -16.94
N GLY A 403 -7.60 6.20 -16.01
CA GLY A 403 -8.02 5.79 -14.67
C GLY A 403 -9.23 4.85 -14.66
N ALA A 404 -10.07 4.90 -15.68
CA ALA A 404 -11.10 3.89 -15.91
C ALA A 404 -10.52 2.51 -16.29
N ALA A 405 -9.27 2.48 -16.80
CA ALA A 405 -8.55 1.27 -17.19
C ALA A 405 -7.40 0.88 -16.22
N ALA A 406 -7.00 1.80 -15.31
CA ALA A 406 -5.90 1.60 -14.35
C ALA A 406 -6.08 0.42 -13.37
N PRO A 407 -7.31 0.02 -12.94
CA PRO A 407 -7.47 -1.19 -12.14
C PRO A 407 -6.88 -2.44 -12.79
N ILE A 408 -6.82 -2.46 -14.12
CA ILE A 408 -6.31 -3.62 -14.89
C ILE A 408 -4.78 -3.68 -14.79
N LEU A 409 -4.06 -2.56 -14.95
CA LEU A 409 -2.59 -2.53 -14.89
C LEU A 409 -2.04 -2.66 -13.48
N MET A 410 -2.62 -1.95 -12.51
CA MET A 410 -2.29 -2.13 -11.09
C MET A 410 -2.64 -3.53 -10.61
N GLY A 411 -3.72 -4.11 -11.12
CA GLY A 411 -4.12 -5.49 -10.85
C GLY A 411 -3.09 -6.51 -11.35
N VAL A 412 -2.50 -6.32 -12.52
CA VAL A 412 -1.46 -7.22 -13.06
C VAL A 412 -0.19 -7.14 -12.21
N PHE A 413 0.28 -5.94 -11.84
CA PHE A 413 1.51 -5.79 -11.02
C PHE A 413 1.31 -6.20 -9.56
N THR A 414 0.18 -5.85 -8.93
CA THR A 414 -0.15 -6.30 -7.57
C THR A 414 -0.52 -7.78 -7.54
N PHE A 415 -1.23 -8.28 -8.53
CA PHE A 415 -1.65 -9.67 -8.59
C PHE A 415 -0.46 -10.61 -8.78
N THR A 416 0.52 -10.27 -9.62
CA THR A 416 1.77 -11.05 -9.74
C THR A 416 2.62 -11.00 -8.49
N ALA A 417 2.74 -9.85 -7.83
CA ALA A 417 3.47 -9.73 -6.57
C ALA A 417 2.74 -10.43 -5.42
N VAL A 418 1.41 -10.26 -5.32
CA VAL A 418 0.58 -10.92 -4.30
C VAL A 418 0.46 -12.42 -4.58
N GLN A 419 0.30 -12.87 -5.82
CA GLN A 419 0.34 -14.31 -6.13
C GLN A 419 1.70 -14.94 -5.85
N ALA A 420 2.79 -14.25 -6.09
CA ALA A 420 4.12 -14.75 -5.71
C ALA A 420 4.24 -14.89 -4.18
N VAL A 421 3.68 -13.93 -3.42
CA VAL A 421 3.63 -13.98 -1.96
C VAL A 421 2.58 -14.99 -1.47
N ASP A 422 1.35 -14.99 -2.00
CA ASP A 422 0.31 -15.96 -1.65
C ASP A 422 0.73 -17.40 -1.96
N ASN A 423 1.30 -17.65 -3.11
CA ASN A 423 1.82 -18.97 -3.44
C ASN A 423 2.98 -19.41 -2.52
N MET A 424 3.76 -18.47 -1.92
CA MET A 424 4.75 -18.79 -0.89
C MET A 424 4.10 -19.15 0.46
N PHE A 425 2.87 -18.67 0.73
CA PHE A 425 2.19 -18.83 2.01
C PHE A 425 0.91 -19.71 1.93
N GLU A 426 0.36 -19.97 0.74
CA GLU A 426 -0.88 -20.74 0.55
C GLU A 426 -0.78 -22.18 1.03
N ASP A 427 0.43 -22.70 1.11
CA ASP A 427 0.73 -24.03 1.65
C ASP A 427 1.03 -24.03 3.16
N VAL A 428 0.96 -22.91 3.86
CA VAL A 428 0.99 -22.89 5.34
C VAL A 428 -0.43 -23.18 5.82
N PRO A 429 -0.75 -24.39 6.29
CA PRO A 429 -2.08 -24.67 6.79
C PRO A 429 -2.29 -23.79 8.04
N LEU A 430 -3.02 -22.71 7.88
CA LEU A 430 -3.65 -22.07 9.05
C LEU A 430 -4.38 -23.20 9.76
N LYS A 431 -3.87 -23.63 10.93
CA LYS A 431 -4.59 -24.55 11.78
C LYS A 431 -6.00 -23.98 11.91
N LYS A 432 -6.99 -24.72 11.38
CA LYS A 432 -8.40 -24.46 11.73
C LYS A 432 -8.42 -24.26 13.24
N ALA A 433 -9.02 -23.17 13.66
CA ALA A 433 -9.31 -22.95 15.08
C ALA A 433 -9.87 -24.26 15.62
N PRO A 434 -9.42 -24.72 16.83
CA PRO A 434 -9.95 -25.96 17.38
C PRO A 434 -11.46 -25.89 17.31
N ASP A 435 -12.06 -26.91 16.70
CA ASP A 435 -13.50 -27.02 16.53
C ASP A 435 -14.16 -26.62 17.84
N ALA A 436 -15.11 -25.69 17.73
CA ALA A 436 -15.87 -25.19 18.85
C ALA A 436 -16.30 -26.38 19.72
N ILE A 437 -16.07 -26.25 21.02
CA ILE A 437 -16.47 -27.20 22.06
C ILE A 437 -17.86 -27.71 21.70
N PRO A 438 -18.07 -29.03 21.53
CA PRO A 438 -19.38 -29.56 21.21
C PRO A 438 -20.34 -29.18 22.33
N ASP A 439 -21.38 -28.47 21.96
CA ASP A 439 -22.45 -28.02 22.85
C ASP A 439 -23.16 -29.27 23.42
N LYS A 440 -22.71 -29.73 24.58
CA LYS A 440 -23.35 -30.81 25.35
C LYS A 440 -24.58 -30.24 26.06
N HIS A 441 -25.55 -29.83 25.33
CA HIS A 441 -26.92 -29.73 25.81
C HIS A 441 -27.74 -30.86 25.26
N ASP A 442 -27.52 -32.08 25.84
CA ASP A 442 -28.48 -33.16 25.83
C ASP A 442 -29.71 -32.70 26.63
N HIS A 443 -30.65 -32.03 25.96
CA HIS A 443 -31.99 -31.92 26.46
C HIS A 443 -32.68 -33.30 26.35
N LYS A 444 -32.62 -34.05 27.46
CA LYS A 444 -33.52 -35.18 27.67
C LYS A 444 -34.97 -34.69 27.54
N VAL A 445 -35.57 -34.98 26.40
CA VAL A 445 -37.02 -34.89 26.21
C VAL A 445 -37.62 -35.93 27.15
N VAL A 446 -38.25 -35.45 28.22
CA VAL A 446 -39.12 -36.29 29.10
C VAL A 446 -40.41 -36.49 28.33
N PRO A 447 -40.85 -37.72 28.06
CA PRO A 447 -42.12 -37.95 27.40
C PRO A 447 -43.26 -37.60 28.36
N GLU A 448 -44.16 -36.69 27.97
CA GLU A 448 -45.44 -36.42 28.63
C GLU A 448 -46.30 -37.69 28.64
N LYS A 449 -46.78 -38.05 29.83
CA LYS A 449 -47.79 -39.07 30.03
C LYS A 449 -49.13 -38.57 29.49
N PRO A 450 -49.89 -39.38 28.77
CA PRO A 450 -51.25 -39.02 28.37
C PRO A 450 -52.17 -38.98 29.59
N SER A 451 -52.84 -37.84 29.79
CA SER A 451 -53.94 -37.70 30.76
C SER A 451 -55.13 -38.52 30.30
N SER A 452 -55.52 -39.52 31.11
CA SER A 452 -56.78 -40.23 30.98
C SER A 452 -57.90 -39.29 31.37
N GLU A 453 -58.75 -38.94 30.41
CA GLU A 453 -60.07 -38.45 30.67
C GLU A 453 -60.91 -39.62 31.16
N GLY A 454 -61.63 -39.40 32.21
CA GLY A 454 -62.69 -40.25 32.72
C GLY A 454 -63.76 -39.43 33.39
N ASN A 455 -64.92 -39.33 32.72
CA ASN A 455 -66.30 -38.90 33.15
C ASN A 455 -66.50 -37.42 33.46
#